data_25260fa3d8269f1d2bf8ace0c72d7614
#
_entry.id   25260fa3d8269f1d2bf8ace0c72d7614
#
_cell.length_a   1.000
_cell.length_b   1.000
_cell.length_c   1.000
_cell.angle_alpha   90.00
_cell.angle_beta   90.00
_cell.angle_gamma   90.00
#
_symmetry.space_group_name_H-M   'P 1'
#
loop_
_entity.id
_entity.type
_entity.pdbx_description
1 polymer ?
#
loop_
_entity_poly.entity_id
_entity_poly.type
_entity_poly.pdbx_seq_one_letter_code
_entity_poly.pdbx_strand_id
1 'polypeptide(L)'
;GVSLLRMHQYSTTCSPTFIQKGLADAMLLPETQAEVSAMVGAFARRRQLILSGLDAIPQLSYVKPYGAFYVMVDVSKTGLTGQEFALRLLEEQFVATVPAIGLGDTCGDFIRISYAASEEDIAEGLRRIRTLIEKLGV
;
A
#
# COMPACT_ATOMS: atom_id res chain seq x y z
N GLY A 1 10.12 26.55 14.23
CA GLY A 1 8.82 27.09 14.21
C GLY A 1 8.50 28.09 13.12
N VAL A 2 9.04 29.33 13.16
CA VAL A 2 8.61 30.45 12.26
C VAL A 2 8.86 30.17 10.78
N SER A 3 9.99 29.54 10.41
CA SER A 3 10.31 29.21 9.02
C SER A 3 9.37 28.19 8.43
N LEU A 4 8.99 27.15 9.18
CA LEU A 4 8.01 26.15 8.74
C LEU A 4 6.63 26.74 8.54
N LEU A 5 6.21 27.64 9.44
CA LEU A 5 4.93 28.34 9.30
C LEU A 5 4.89 29.21 8.03
N ARG A 6 5.97 29.94 7.75
CA ARG A 6 6.09 30.74 6.51
C ARG A 6 6.04 29.85 5.26
N MET A 7 6.79 28.75 5.22
CA MET A 7 6.73 27.81 4.10
C MET A 7 5.32 27.26 3.90
N HIS A 8 4.64 26.86 4.97
CA HIS A 8 3.27 26.39 4.91
C HIS A 8 2.31 27.47 4.36
N GLN A 9 2.43 28.72 4.82
CA GLN A 9 1.62 29.83 4.32
C GLN A 9 1.80 30.07 2.81
N TYR A 10 3.05 29.99 2.31
CA TYR A 10 3.32 30.17 0.88
C TYR A 10 2.91 28.95 0.03
N SER A 11 2.90 27.74 0.60
CA SER A 11 2.51 26.52 -0.12
C SER A 11 0.99 26.34 -0.19
N THR A 12 0.25 26.65 0.88
CA THR A 12 -1.15 26.27 1.02
C THR A 12 -2.08 27.46 1.33
N THR A 13 -1.55 28.60 1.77
CA THR A 13 -2.27 29.78 2.23
C THR A 13 -3.33 29.45 3.29
N CYS A 14 -4.40 28.74 2.92
CA CYS A 14 -5.42 28.15 3.81
C CYS A 14 -6.12 26.99 3.11
N SER A 15 -6.64 26.05 3.90
CA SER A 15 -7.54 25.02 3.38
C SER A 15 -8.90 25.64 3.01
N PRO A 16 -9.56 25.21 1.92
CA PRO A 16 -10.84 25.77 1.49
C PRO A 16 -11.91 25.64 2.57
N THR A 17 -12.44 26.75 3.04
CA THR A 17 -13.36 26.81 4.19
C THR A 17 -14.66 26.04 3.94
N PHE A 18 -15.18 26.08 2.71
CA PHE A 18 -16.40 25.36 2.36
C PHE A 18 -16.23 23.83 2.43
N ILE A 19 -15.04 23.32 2.08
CA ILE A 19 -14.73 21.89 2.22
C ILE A 19 -14.64 21.50 3.70
N GLN A 20 -13.99 22.33 4.52
CA GLN A 20 -13.88 22.07 5.96
C GLN A 20 -15.27 22.03 6.62
N LYS A 21 -16.14 23.01 6.27
CA LYS A 21 -17.49 23.02 6.79
C LYS A 21 -18.32 21.83 6.30
N GLY A 22 -18.30 21.54 5.01
CA GLY A 22 -19.00 20.39 4.45
C GLY A 22 -18.56 19.07 5.07
N LEU A 23 -17.25 18.89 5.31
CA LEU A 23 -16.73 17.71 5.98
C LEU A 23 -17.17 17.63 7.45
N ALA A 24 -17.11 18.77 8.17
CA ALA A 24 -17.57 18.82 9.56
C ALA A 24 -19.04 18.44 9.69
N ASP A 25 -19.90 18.94 8.81
CA ASP A 25 -21.32 18.62 8.78
C ASP A 25 -21.53 17.12 8.41
N ALA A 26 -20.83 16.64 7.38
CA ALA A 26 -20.91 15.23 6.94
C ALA A 26 -20.49 14.23 8.02
N MET A 27 -19.44 14.54 8.79
CA MET A 27 -18.94 13.64 9.86
C MET A 27 -19.98 13.39 10.97
N LEU A 28 -21.00 14.24 11.10
CA LEU A 28 -22.08 14.09 12.10
C LEU A 28 -23.26 13.28 11.59
N LEU A 29 -23.30 12.93 10.29
CA LEU A 29 -24.40 12.18 9.69
C LEU A 29 -24.28 10.69 10.00
N PRO A 30 -25.39 10.02 10.38
CA PRO A 30 -25.41 8.57 10.57
C PRO A 30 -25.02 7.78 9.31
N GLU A 31 -25.38 8.28 8.14
CA GLU A 31 -25.05 7.71 6.83
C GLU A 31 -23.53 7.66 6.61
N THR A 32 -22.81 8.69 7.04
CA THR A 32 -21.33 8.71 6.95
C THR A 32 -20.71 7.59 7.79
N GLN A 33 -21.23 7.35 8.99
CA GLN A 33 -20.74 6.26 9.84
C GLN A 33 -21.02 4.89 9.21
N ALA A 34 -22.16 4.71 8.56
CA ALA A 34 -22.49 3.49 7.84
C ALA A 34 -21.55 3.24 6.67
N GLU A 35 -21.27 4.26 5.85
CA GLU A 35 -20.34 4.21 4.71
C GLU A 35 -18.90 3.92 5.16
N VAL A 36 -18.42 4.58 6.22
CA VAL A 36 -17.10 4.33 6.79
C VAL A 36 -16.99 2.88 7.27
N SER A 37 -18.03 2.36 7.96
CA SER A 37 -18.06 0.97 8.42
C SER A 37 -18.02 -0.03 7.26
N ALA A 38 -18.77 0.24 6.20
CA ALA A 38 -18.77 -0.59 4.99
C ALA A 38 -17.39 -0.58 4.30
N MET A 39 -16.76 0.60 4.19
CA MET A 39 -15.40 0.76 3.65
C MET A 39 -14.38 -0.02 4.49
N VAL A 40 -14.39 0.09 5.81
CA VAL A 40 -13.50 -0.65 6.72
C VAL A 40 -13.69 -2.16 6.53
N GLY A 41 -14.94 -2.63 6.41
CA GLY A 41 -15.23 -4.04 6.13
C GLY A 41 -14.65 -4.51 4.79
N ALA A 42 -14.73 -3.69 3.74
CA ALA A 42 -14.14 -4.00 2.44
C ALA A 42 -12.60 -4.07 2.52
N PHE A 43 -11.95 -3.13 3.20
CA PHE A 43 -10.50 -3.18 3.41
C PHE A 43 -10.07 -4.36 4.28
N ALA A 44 -10.86 -4.78 5.25
CA ALA A 44 -10.57 -5.96 6.05
C ALA A 44 -10.56 -7.25 5.20
N ARG A 45 -11.52 -7.41 4.26
CA ARG A 45 -11.53 -8.54 3.31
C ARG A 45 -10.31 -8.51 2.37
N ARG A 46 -10.02 -7.37 1.77
CA ARG A 46 -8.85 -7.19 0.89
C ARG A 46 -7.53 -7.46 1.61
N ARG A 47 -7.43 -6.98 2.85
CA ARG A 47 -6.28 -7.29 3.72
C ARG A 47 -6.14 -8.80 3.93
N GLN A 48 -7.22 -9.51 4.26
CA GLN A 48 -7.16 -10.96 4.44
C GLN A 48 -6.74 -11.67 3.16
N LEU A 49 -7.27 -11.24 2.01
CA LEU A 49 -6.94 -11.81 0.70
C LEU A 49 -5.45 -11.67 0.39
N ILE A 50 -4.88 -10.46 0.53
CA ILE A 50 -3.46 -10.26 0.21
C ILE A 50 -2.56 -11.02 1.16
N LEU A 51 -2.85 -11.06 2.47
CA LEU A 51 -2.03 -11.80 3.44
C LEU A 51 -2.07 -13.30 3.17
N SER A 52 -3.26 -13.87 2.93
CA SER A 52 -3.37 -15.30 2.57
C SER A 52 -2.62 -15.65 1.28
N GLY A 53 -2.60 -14.74 0.29
CA GLY A 53 -1.86 -14.94 -0.93
C GLY A 53 -0.34 -14.85 -0.75
N LEU A 54 0.13 -13.96 0.12
CA LEU A 54 1.54 -13.85 0.48
C LEU A 54 2.01 -15.07 1.29
N ASP A 55 1.19 -15.56 2.23
CA ASP A 55 1.47 -16.79 3.00
C ASP A 55 1.69 -18.02 2.10
N ALA A 56 1.10 -18.03 0.91
CA ALA A 56 1.26 -19.10 -0.07
C ALA A 56 2.54 -18.97 -0.93
N ILE A 57 3.41 -17.98 -0.66
CA ILE A 57 4.67 -17.75 -1.39
C ILE A 57 5.83 -17.78 -0.39
N PRO A 58 6.50 -18.94 -0.19
CA PRO A 58 7.49 -19.14 0.87
C PRO A 58 8.73 -18.23 0.78
N GLN A 59 9.01 -17.71 -0.42
CA GLN A 59 10.12 -16.79 -0.67
C GLN A 59 9.88 -15.38 -0.16
N LEU A 60 8.63 -15.05 0.19
CA LEU A 60 8.27 -13.75 0.72
C LEU A 60 7.98 -13.83 2.21
N SER A 61 8.31 -12.77 2.91
CA SER A 61 7.83 -12.53 4.27
C SER A 61 7.28 -11.12 4.37
N TYR A 62 6.49 -10.83 5.38
CA TYR A 62 5.87 -9.51 5.51
C TYR A 62 5.66 -9.12 6.96
N VAL A 63 5.60 -7.80 7.19
CA VAL A 63 5.15 -7.25 8.46
C VAL A 63 3.63 -7.18 8.43
N LYS A 64 2.95 -7.91 9.32
CA LYS A 64 1.48 -7.96 9.38
C LYS A 64 0.92 -6.56 9.66
N PRO A 65 0.20 -5.93 8.73
CA PRO A 65 -0.36 -4.61 8.94
C PRO A 65 -1.60 -4.68 9.85
N TYR A 66 -1.70 -3.78 10.80
CA TYR A 66 -2.88 -3.62 11.66
C TYR A 66 -3.73 -2.41 11.27
N GLY A 67 -3.31 -1.64 10.30
CA GLY A 67 -3.99 -0.47 9.75
C GLY A 67 -3.51 -0.14 8.34
N ALA A 68 -3.91 1.00 7.82
CA ALA A 68 -3.67 1.46 6.46
C ALA A 68 -4.25 0.50 5.40
N PHE A 69 -3.78 0.61 4.17
CA PHE A 69 -4.20 -0.18 3.00
C PHE A 69 -3.00 -0.69 2.19
N TYR A 70 -1.87 -0.88 2.85
CA TYR A 70 -0.65 -1.43 2.25
C TYR A 70 0.06 -2.39 3.22
N VAL A 71 0.90 -3.25 2.65
CA VAL A 71 1.74 -4.21 3.36
C VAL A 71 3.19 -4.04 2.93
N MET A 72 4.12 -4.15 3.88
CA MET A 72 5.56 -4.18 3.64
C MET A 72 5.98 -5.64 3.48
N VAL A 73 6.54 -5.97 2.33
CA VAL A 73 6.93 -7.33 1.96
C VAL A 73 8.44 -7.39 1.77
N ASP A 74 9.07 -8.27 2.49
CA ASP A 74 10.48 -8.59 2.39
C ASP A 74 10.69 -9.58 1.24
N VAL A 75 11.55 -9.21 0.29
CA VAL A 75 11.90 -9.99 -0.90
C VAL A 75 13.33 -10.53 -0.85
N SER A 76 14.04 -10.38 0.26
CA SER A 76 15.47 -10.76 0.40
C SER A 76 15.77 -12.21 0.00
N LYS A 77 14.84 -13.13 0.28
CA LYS A 77 14.99 -14.56 -0.11
C LYS A 77 14.95 -14.80 -1.61
N THR A 78 14.56 -13.82 -2.41
CA THR A 78 14.61 -13.90 -3.88
C THR A 78 16.00 -13.62 -4.44
N GLY A 79 16.95 -13.15 -3.61
CA GLY A 79 18.28 -12.73 -4.02
C GLY A 79 18.33 -11.36 -4.69
N LEU A 80 17.18 -10.66 -4.75
CA LEU A 80 17.06 -9.31 -5.31
C LEU A 80 16.84 -8.29 -4.19
N THR A 81 17.31 -7.06 -4.41
CA THR A 81 16.89 -5.91 -3.61
C THR A 81 15.43 -5.57 -3.88
N GLY A 82 14.78 -4.85 -2.97
CA GLY A 82 13.39 -4.38 -3.17
C GLY A 82 13.24 -3.53 -4.43
N GLN A 83 14.27 -2.76 -4.79
CA GLN A 83 14.26 -1.95 -6.02
C GLN A 83 14.34 -2.81 -7.28
N GLU A 84 15.24 -3.76 -7.33
CA GLU A 84 15.38 -4.68 -8.47
C GLU A 84 14.13 -5.55 -8.65
N PHE A 85 13.59 -6.06 -7.55
CA PHE A 85 12.37 -6.86 -7.58
C PHE A 85 11.17 -6.03 -8.09
N ALA A 86 10.97 -4.81 -7.59
CA ALA A 86 9.89 -3.93 -8.02
C ALA A 86 10.00 -3.56 -9.50
N LEU A 87 11.21 -3.30 -10.00
CA LEU A 87 11.45 -2.97 -11.41
C LEU A 87 11.13 -4.17 -12.31
N ARG A 88 11.65 -5.34 -11.99
CA ARG A 88 11.36 -6.57 -12.75
C ARG A 88 9.87 -6.93 -12.72
N LEU A 89 9.23 -6.75 -11.56
CA LEU A 89 7.79 -6.99 -11.42
C LEU A 89 6.96 -6.06 -12.32
N LEU A 90 7.39 -4.80 -12.43
CA LEU A 90 6.75 -3.84 -13.33
C LEU A 90 6.96 -4.19 -14.80
N GLU A 91 8.19 -4.46 -15.21
CA GLU A 91 8.57 -4.70 -16.62
C GLU A 91 8.10 -6.05 -17.15
N GLU A 92 8.21 -7.11 -16.33
CA GLU A 92 7.93 -8.48 -16.77
C GLU A 92 6.48 -8.93 -16.48
N GLN A 93 5.84 -8.35 -15.46
CA GLN A 93 4.53 -8.79 -14.98
C GLN A 93 3.48 -7.68 -14.96
N PHE A 94 3.86 -6.44 -15.27
CA PHE A 94 2.97 -5.27 -15.27
C PHE A 94 2.27 -5.03 -13.92
N VAL A 95 2.99 -5.30 -12.82
CA VAL A 95 2.54 -5.02 -11.45
C VAL A 95 3.41 -3.94 -10.84
N ALA A 96 2.81 -2.81 -10.54
CA ALA A 96 3.48 -1.68 -9.90
C ALA A 96 3.50 -1.85 -8.38
N THR A 97 4.69 -1.78 -7.79
CA THR A 97 4.92 -1.74 -6.34
C THR A 97 5.89 -0.62 -6.00
N VAL A 98 6.00 -0.26 -4.75
CA VAL A 98 6.91 0.82 -4.31
C VAL A 98 8.14 0.21 -3.64
N PRO A 99 9.36 0.41 -4.19
CA PRO A 99 10.59 0.06 -3.49
C PRO A 99 10.66 0.80 -2.16
N ALA A 100 10.90 0.09 -1.07
CA ALA A 100 10.80 0.70 0.25
C ALA A 100 12.08 1.43 0.69
N ILE A 101 13.17 1.37 -0.09
CA ILE A 101 14.41 2.13 0.19
C ILE A 101 14.14 3.64 0.29
N GLY A 102 13.17 4.16 -0.46
CA GLY A 102 12.75 5.56 -0.36
C GLY A 102 11.98 5.91 0.94
N LEU A 103 11.65 4.93 1.76
CA LEU A 103 10.92 5.09 3.03
C LEU A 103 11.86 4.98 4.25
N GLY A 104 13.10 4.52 4.05
CA GLY A 104 14.10 4.41 5.11
C GLY A 104 15.28 3.53 4.70
N ASP A 105 16.48 3.88 5.14
CA ASP A 105 17.75 3.23 4.74
C ASP A 105 17.83 1.73 5.09
N THR A 106 17.05 1.27 6.06
CA THR A 106 16.99 -0.13 6.49
C THR A 106 15.97 -0.96 5.70
N CYS A 107 15.26 -0.36 4.76
CA CYS A 107 14.17 -1.00 4.00
C CYS A 107 14.60 -1.44 2.59
N GLY A 108 15.91 -1.64 2.34
CA GLY A 108 16.45 -1.94 1.01
C GLY A 108 15.88 -3.22 0.38
N ASP A 109 15.57 -4.23 1.19
CA ASP A 109 15.04 -5.52 0.74
C ASP A 109 13.52 -5.60 0.76
N PHE A 110 12.84 -4.47 0.98
CA PHE A 110 11.39 -4.43 1.06
C PHE A 110 10.76 -3.75 -0.14
N ILE A 111 9.56 -4.22 -0.48
CA ILE A 111 8.61 -3.51 -1.34
C ILE A 111 7.34 -3.21 -0.55
N ARG A 112 6.66 -2.13 -0.91
CA ARG A 112 5.34 -1.80 -0.39
C ARG A 112 4.27 -2.12 -1.43
N ILE A 113 3.31 -2.96 -1.06
CA ILE A 113 2.17 -3.32 -1.91
C ILE A 113 0.91 -2.66 -1.34
N SER A 114 0.16 -1.96 -2.18
CA SER A 114 -1.16 -1.44 -1.84
C SER A 114 -2.23 -2.48 -2.12
N TYR A 115 -3.20 -2.63 -1.20
CA TYR A 115 -4.41 -3.43 -1.44
C TYR A 115 -5.68 -2.55 -1.54
N ALA A 116 -5.50 -1.28 -1.91
CA ALA A 116 -6.60 -0.38 -2.29
C ALA A 116 -7.00 -0.60 -3.76
N ALA A 117 -7.33 -1.83 -4.12
CA ALA A 117 -7.72 -2.29 -5.44
C ALA A 117 -8.92 -3.25 -5.33
N SER A 118 -9.47 -3.73 -6.44
CA SER A 118 -10.49 -4.77 -6.42
C SER A 118 -9.93 -6.10 -5.88
N GLU A 119 -10.78 -7.00 -5.40
CA GLU A 119 -10.33 -8.32 -4.94
C GLU A 119 -9.76 -9.14 -6.10
N GLU A 120 -10.29 -8.96 -7.31
CA GLU A 120 -9.80 -9.56 -8.56
C GLU A 120 -8.40 -9.08 -8.92
N ASP A 121 -8.15 -7.76 -8.85
CA ASP A 121 -6.83 -7.18 -9.13
C ASP A 121 -5.79 -7.63 -8.10
N ILE A 122 -6.17 -7.74 -6.82
CA ILE A 122 -5.29 -8.26 -5.77
C ILE A 122 -4.91 -9.71 -6.05
N ALA A 123 -5.89 -10.55 -6.40
CA ALA A 123 -5.64 -11.96 -6.71
C ALA A 123 -4.75 -12.11 -7.95
N GLU A 124 -5.00 -11.33 -9.00
CA GLU A 124 -4.18 -11.34 -10.21
C GLU A 124 -2.78 -10.81 -9.95
N GLY A 125 -2.62 -9.75 -9.17
CA GLY A 125 -1.32 -9.23 -8.75
C GLY A 125 -0.49 -10.29 -8.01
N LEU A 126 -1.09 -11.01 -7.07
CA LEU A 126 -0.44 -12.11 -6.34
C LEU A 126 -0.03 -13.25 -7.27
N ARG A 127 -0.88 -13.62 -8.24
CA ARG A 127 -0.55 -14.62 -9.25
C ARG A 127 0.69 -14.21 -10.08
N ARG A 128 0.75 -12.95 -10.49
CA ARG A 128 1.88 -12.39 -11.26
C ARG A 128 3.16 -12.32 -10.44
N ILE A 129 3.09 -11.97 -9.16
CA ILE A 129 4.23 -12.01 -8.24
C ILE A 129 4.79 -13.43 -8.16
N ARG A 130 3.93 -14.44 -8.00
CA ARG A 130 4.34 -15.85 -8.00
C ARG A 130 5.04 -16.25 -9.31
N THR A 131 4.47 -15.85 -10.45
CA THR A 131 5.08 -16.11 -11.78
C THR A 131 6.48 -15.51 -11.90
N LEU A 132 6.72 -14.31 -11.36
CA LEU A 132 8.06 -13.73 -11.34
C LEU A 132 9.02 -14.59 -10.50
N ILE A 133 8.62 -14.99 -9.30
CA ILE A 133 9.43 -15.79 -8.38
C ILE A 133 9.77 -17.16 -9.01
N GLU A 134 8.80 -17.82 -9.65
CA GLU A 134 9.02 -19.06 -10.39
C GLU A 134 10.06 -18.91 -11.50
N LYS A 135 10.04 -17.77 -12.23
CA LYS A 135 11.06 -17.46 -13.25
C LYS A 135 12.44 -17.19 -12.66
N LEU A 136 12.52 -16.72 -11.41
CA LEU A 136 13.80 -16.52 -10.72
C LEU A 136 14.47 -17.87 -10.35
N GLY A 137 13.71 -18.95 -10.25
CA GLY A 137 14.23 -20.29 -9.94
C GLY A 137 14.63 -20.47 -8.47
N VAL A 138 14.03 -19.69 -7.55
CA VAL A 138 14.32 -19.68 -6.11
C VAL A 138 13.14 -20.20 -5.29
#